data_8978352b9eeb1b87b9d691df3018c830
#
_entry.id   8978352b9eeb1b87b9d691df3018c830
#
_cell.length_a   1.000
_cell.length_b   1.000
_cell.length_c   1.000
_cell.angle_alpha   90.00
_cell.angle_beta   90.00
_cell.angle_gamma   90.00
#
_symmetry.space_group_name_H-M   'P 1'
#
loop_
_entity.id
_entity.type
_entity.pdbx_description
1 polymer ?
#
loop_
_entity_poly.entity_id
_entity_poly.type
_entity_poly.pdbx_seq_one_letter_code
_entity_poly.pdbx_strand_id
1 'polypeptide(L)'
;MIFVTNSLKYDTTKMELVSTKCEYKYIGTILNMTLRYSGKNVKIFKSSKNHWLLTYEIDYKNCAVALSEEEAKEYLIHYDLEAYEKYFGELEEA
;
A
#
# COMPACT_ATOMS: atom_id res chain seq x y z
N MET A 1 -14.37 1.16 4.00
CA MET A 1 -14.13 -0.27 3.72
C MET A 1 -13.29 -0.88 4.84
N ILE A 2 -13.59 -2.09 5.21
CA ILE A 2 -12.91 -2.75 6.34
C ILE A 2 -12.15 -3.97 5.84
N PHE A 3 -10.88 -4.06 6.22
CA PHE A 3 -10.03 -5.22 5.96
C PHE A 3 -9.53 -5.79 7.28
N VAL A 4 -9.41 -7.11 7.36
CA VAL A 4 -8.83 -7.79 8.53
C VAL A 4 -7.61 -8.57 8.07
N THR A 5 -6.46 -8.27 8.65
CA THR A 5 -5.21 -8.98 8.36
C THR A 5 -4.32 -8.94 9.59
N ASN A 6 -3.60 -10.04 9.84
CA ASN A 6 -2.73 -10.19 11.02
C ASN A 6 -3.46 -9.88 12.34
N SER A 7 -4.73 -10.29 12.45
CA SER A 7 -5.59 -10.06 13.62
C SER A 7 -5.87 -8.58 13.93
N LEU A 8 -5.62 -7.69 12.98
CA LEU A 8 -5.94 -6.27 13.09
C LEU A 8 -7.06 -5.91 12.12
N LYS A 9 -7.91 -5.00 12.56
CA LYS A 9 -8.99 -4.44 11.75
C LYS A 9 -8.56 -3.09 11.19
N TYR A 10 -8.57 -2.99 9.87
CA TYR A 10 -8.24 -1.75 9.16
C TYR A 10 -9.52 -1.17 8.55
N ASP A 11 -9.95 -0.04 9.06
CA ASP A 11 -11.12 0.68 8.52
C ASP A 11 -10.61 1.90 7.76
N THR A 12 -10.62 1.85 6.42
CA THR A 12 -10.08 2.91 5.58
C THR A 12 -10.84 4.23 5.74
N THR A 13 -12.09 4.21 6.21
CA THR A 13 -12.84 5.44 6.45
C THR A 13 -12.29 6.23 7.65
N LYS A 14 -11.55 5.55 8.55
CA LYS A 14 -10.92 6.13 9.73
C LYS A 14 -9.42 6.33 9.55
N MET A 15 -8.88 5.96 8.40
CA MET A 15 -7.46 6.06 8.11
C MET A 15 -7.20 7.28 7.23
N GLU A 16 -5.96 7.77 7.28
CA GLU A 16 -5.52 8.86 6.43
C GLU A 16 -5.03 8.30 5.10
N LEU A 17 -5.52 8.84 3.99
CA LEU A 17 -5.00 8.50 2.67
C LEU A 17 -3.66 9.18 2.50
N VAL A 18 -2.61 8.39 2.31
CA VAL A 18 -1.24 8.88 2.18
C VAL A 18 -0.85 9.10 0.73
N SER A 19 -1.14 8.14 -0.14
CA SER A 19 -0.72 8.20 -1.53
C SER A 19 -1.65 7.42 -2.45
N THR A 20 -1.82 7.94 -3.67
CA THR A 20 -2.51 7.28 -4.77
C THR A 20 -1.59 7.03 -5.97
N LYS A 21 -0.28 7.28 -5.80
CA LYS A 21 0.70 7.22 -6.90
C LYS A 21 1.50 5.92 -6.93
N CYS A 22 1.31 5.03 -5.96
CA CYS A 22 2.08 3.79 -5.88
C CYS A 22 1.53 2.73 -6.83
N GLU A 23 2.40 1.80 -7.20
CA GLU A 23 2.03 0.64 -7.98
C GLU A 23 2.18 -0.61 -7.11
N TYR A 24 1.35 -1.62 -7.37
CA TYR A 24 1.45 -2.90 -6.70
C TYR A 24 1.42 -4.01 -7.73
N LYS A 25 2.49 -4.81 -7.75
CA LYS A 25 2.64 -5.95 -8.67
C LYS A 25 2.74 -7.22 -7.85
N TYR A 26 2.04 -8.24 -8.30
CA TYR A 26 2.05 -9.54 -7.63
C TYR A 26 2.15 -10.65 -8.66
N ILE A 27 2.55 -11.83 -8.18
CA ILE A 27 2.77 -13.01 -9.03
C ILE A 27 1.71 -14.06 -8.67
N GLY A 28 1.04 -14.58 -9.70
CA GLY A 28 0.10 -15.69 -9.55
C GLY A 28 0.48 -16.86 -10.45
N THR A 29 0.03 -18.05 -10.10
CA THR A 29 0.26 -19.25 -10.89
C THR A 29 -1.06 -19.80 -11.37
N ILE A 30 -1.21 -19.94 -12.69
CA ILE A 30 -2.38 -20.53 -13.33
C ILE A 30 -1.88 -21.57 -14.34
N LEU A 31 -2.36 -22.81 -14.26
CA LEU A 31 -2.01 -23.90 -15.18
C LEU A 31 -0.48 -24.07 -15.32
N ASN A 32 0.23 -24.06 -14.20
CA ASN A 32 1.69 -24.17 -14.14
C ASN A 32 2.45 -23.01 -14.83
N MET A 33 1.75 -21.94 -15.16
CA MET A 33 2.36 -20.74 -15.72
C MET A 33 2.44 -19.66 -14.65
N THR A 34 3.59 -18.99 -14.57
CA THR A 34 3.75 -17.83 -13.67
C THR A 34 3.33 -16.58 -14.42
N LEU A 35 2.33 -15.89 -13.88
CA LEU A 35 1.82 -14.65 -14.46
C LEU A 35 2.08 -13.49 -13.50
N ARG A 36 2.39 -12.33 -14.07
CA ARG A 36 2.56 -11.09 -13.31
C ARG A 36 1.31 -10.24 -13.49
N TYR A 37 0.80 -9.75 -12.36
CA TYR A 37 -0.39 -8.92 -12.33
C TYR A 37 -0.07 -7.57 -11.72
N SER A 38 -0.81 -6.54 -12.15
CA SER A 38 -0.75 -5.21 -11.52
C SER A 38 -2.09 -4.91 -10.89
N GLY A 39 -2.07 -4.50 -9.64
CA GLY A 39 -3.26 -4.00 -8.95
C GLY A 39 -3.71 -2.67 -9.56
N LYS A 40 -5.02 -2.43 -9.56
CA LYS A 40 -5.60 -1.16 -9.99
C LYS A 40 -5.96 -0.31 -8.79
N ASN A 41 -6.00 1.01 -8.99
CA ASN A 41 -6.40 1.96 -7.95
C ASN A 41 -5.65 1.73 -6.62
N VAL A 42 -4.33 1.61 -6.72
CA VAL A 42 -3.48 1.37 -5.57
C VAL A 42 -3.45 2.60 -4.66
N LYS A 43 -3.69 2.38 -3.38
CA LYS A 43 -3.69 3.44 -2.36
C LYS A 43 -2.92 2.98 -1.15
N ILE A 44 -2.24 3.91 -0.49
CA ILE A 44 -1.61 3.66 0.80
C ILE A 44 -2.31 4.50 1.85
N PHE A 45 -2.69 3.86 2.95
CA PHE A 45 -3.35 4.46 4.10
C PHE A 45 -2.49 4.30 5.36
N LYS A 46 -2.65 5.25 6.28
CA LYS A 46 -2.01 5.20 7.58
C LYS A 46 -3.07 5.38 8.67
N SER A 47 -3.03 4.53 9.69
CA SER A 47 -3.91 4.67 10.85
C SER A 47 -3.33 5.63 11.89
N SER A 48 -4.17 6.08 12.82
CA SER A 48 -3.72 6.92 13.94
C SER A 48 -2.73 6.20 14.85
N LYS A 49 -2.68 4.88 14.81
CA LYS A 49 -1.75 4.05 15.58
C LYS A 49 -0.49 3.68 14.78
N ASN A 50 -0.23 4.36 13.67
CA ASN A 50 0.92 4.14 12.80
C ASN A 50 0.97 2.76 12.14
N HIS A 51 -0.18 2.18 11.83
CA HIS A 51 -0.27 1.02 10.96
C HIS A 51 -0.47 1.46 9.52
N TRP A 52 0.17 0.76 8.58
CA TRP A 52 0.14 1.09 7.16
C TRP A 52 -0.58 0.00 6.38
N LEU A 53 -1.39 0.41 5.41
CA LEU A 53 -2.16 -0.52 4.58
C LEU A 53 -2.08 -0.08 3.12
N LEU A 54 -1.75 -1.03 2.26
CA LEU A 54 -1.85 -0.84 0.81
C LEU A 54 -3.11 -1.52 0.33
N THR A 55 -3.97 -0.79 -0.39
CA THR A 55 -5.17 -1.35 -1.00
C THR A 55 -5.06 -1.33 -2.51
N TYR A 56 -5.68 -2.31 -3.15
CA TYR A 56 -5.69 -2.40 -4.60
C TYR A 56 -6.93 -3.17 -5.06
N GLU A 57 -7.22 -3.08 -6.35
CA GLU A 57 -8.37 -3.76 -6.95
C GLU A 57 -7.91 -4.76 -8.00
N ILE A 58 -8.53 -5.93 -8.00
CA ILE A 58 -8.35 -6.99 -8.99
C ILE A 58 -9.73 -7.53 -9.31
N ASP A 59 -10.09 -7.57 -10.62
CA ASP A 59 -11.34 -8.18 -11.08
C ASP A 59 -12.55 -7.78 -10.23
N TYR A 60 -12.69 -6.48 -9.98
CA TYR A 60 -13.76 -5.89 -9.16
C TYR A 60 -13.73 -6.27 -7.68
N LYS A 61 -12.64 -6.88 -7.21
CA LYS A 61 -12.43 -7.16 -5.78
C LYS A 61 -11.49 -6.15 -5.18
N ASN A 62 -11.80 -5.72 -3.96
CA ASN A 62 -10.92 -4.87 -3.18
C ASN A 62 -10.04 -5.73 -2.30
N CYS A 63 -8.74 -5.56 -2.42
CA CYS A 63 -7.75 -6.31 -1.68
C CYS A 63 -6.87 -5.38 -0.87
N ALA A 64 -6.24 -5.90 0.16
CA ALA A 64 -5.36 -5.12 1.02
C ALA A 64 -4.16 -5.94 1.49
N VAL A 65 -3.05 -5.24 1.67
CA VAL A 65 -1.82 -5.80 2.22
C VAL A 65 -1.37 -4.89 3.36
N ALA A 66 -1.18 -5.47 4.55
CA ALA A 66 -0.59 -4.72 5.65
C ALA A 66 0.90 -4.51 5.37
N LEU A 67 1.36 -3.28 5.52
CA LEU A 67 2.76 -2.93 5.30
C LEU A 67 3.44 -2.65 6.64
N SER A 68 4.70 -3.04 6.74
CA SER A 68 5.57 -2.51 7.79
C SER A 68 5.90 -1.05 7.48
N GLU A 69 6.40 -0.31 8.47
CA GLU A 69 6.86 1.06 8.23
C GLU A 69 7.95 1.10 7.16
N GLU A 70 8.88 0.15 7.20
CA GLU A 70 9.96 0.06 6.21
C GLU A 70 9.41 -0.17 4.79
N GLU A 71 8.43 -1.04 4.64
CA GLU A 71 7.79 -1.28 3.36
C GLU A 71 7.06 -0.02 2.86
N ALA A 72 6.34 0.67 3.75
CA ALA A 72 5.67 1.91 3.41
C ALA A 72 6.67 2.97 2.92
N LYS A 73 7.80 3.11 3.62
CA LYS A 73 8.88 4.02 3.20
C LYS A 73 9.41 3.70 1.82
N GLU A 74 9.64 2.42 1.53
CA GLU A 74 10.14 1.99 0.22
C GLU A 74 9.16 2.33 -0.89
N TYR A 75 7.86 2.07 -0.70
CA TYR A 75 6.85 2.45 -1.68
C TYR A 75 6.82 3.95 -1.93
N LEU A 76 6.83 4.75 -0.88
CA LEU A 76 6.74 6.20 -1.00
C LEU A 76 8.00 6.80 -1.63
N ILE A 77 9.19 6.33 -1.26
CA ILE A 77 10.44 6.80 -1.86
C ILE A 77 10.44 6.52 -3.37
N HIS A 78 9.94 5.35 -3.75
CA HIS A 78 9.96 4.94 -5.16
C HIS A 78 8.89 5.63 -6.00
N TYR A 79 7.68 5.82 -5.48
CA TYR A 79 6.54 6.28 -6.27
C TYR A 79 6.00 7.65 -5.89
N ASP A 80 6.22 8.10 -4.66
CA ASP A 80 5.63 9.35 -4.17
C ASP A 80 6.53 10.00 -3.11
N LEU A 81 7.63 10.58 -3.58
CA LEU A 81 8.60 11.21 -2.69
C LEU A 81 8.01 12.35 -1.87
N GLU A 82 7.08 13.10 -2.44
CA GLU A 82 6.41 14.18 -1.74
C GLU A 82 5.67 13.67 -0.50
N ALA A 83 4.94 12.57 -0.63
CA ALA A 83 4.26 11.93 0.50
C ALA A 83 5.28 11.40 1.51
N TYR A 84 6.38 10.80 1.05
CA TYR A 84 7.44 10.35 1.95
C TYR A 84 7.94 11.50 2.83
N GLU A 85 8.28 12.63 2.22
CA GLU A 85 8.81 13.77 2.96
C GLU A 85 7.78 14.35 3.94
N LYS A 86 6.50 14.33 3.58
CA LYS A 86 5.42 14.79 4.46
C LYS A 86 5.30 13.97 5.75
N TYR A 87 5.48 12.65 5.65
CA TYR A 87 5.27 11.75 6.79
C TYR A 87 6.56 11.35 7.52
N PHE A 88 7.69 11.37 6.86
CA PHE A 88 8.96 10.90 7.42
C PHE A 88 10.06 11.95 7.44
N GLY A 89 9.83 13.10 6.83
CA GLY A 89 10.81 14.17 6.75
C GLY A 89 11.65 14.12 5.47
N GLU A 90 12.37 15.19 5.21
CA GLU A 90 13.20 15.30 4.03
C GLU A 90 14.38 14.36 4.06
N LEU A 91 14.69 13.80 2.88
CA LEU A 91 15.90 13.02 2.70
C LEU A 91 17.10 14.00 2.55
N GLU A 92 18.25 13.57 3.04
CA GLU A 92 19.48 14.34 2.87
C GLU A 92 19.89 14.34 1.40
N GLU A 93 20.24 15.52 0.90
CA GLU A 93 20.76 15.64 -0.48
C GLU A 93 22.18 15.11 -0.57
N ALA A 94 22.45 14.46 -1.67
CA ALA A 94 23.79 13.93 -1.96
C ALA A 94 24.79 15.05 -2.25
#